data_3bdad3a969222084eb090840d7639d33
#
_entry.id   3bdad3a969222084eb090840d7639d33
#
_cell.length_a   1.000
_cell.length_b   1.000
_cell.length_c   1.000
_cell.angle_alpha   90.00
_cell.angle_beta   90.00
_cell.angle_gamma   90.00
#
_symmetry.space_group_name_H-M   'P 1'
#
loop_
_entity.id
_entity.type
_entity.pdbx_description
1 polymer ?
#
loop_
_entity_poly.entity_id
_entity_poly.type
_entity_poly.pdbx_seq_one_letter_code
_entity_poly.pdbx_strand_id
1 'polypeptide(L)'
;MAKTARSAQASAAQEGMAKIAKLRWALIVIVLLGLLSFNTFYHRSPPPEPETPAAAAAAPASVPAPVERLKVQVVSVRPHDPEAFTQGLLLHGGSLYESAGNYGKSSLREVDPKTGAVKRKVAVAPEYFAEGLALVDDRLIQITWKEEKALVYNRSDFKPLGEFRYDGEGWGLCWDGARIVMSDGSDRLTFRDPKTFATLSTLNVTREGKPVPELNELECVDGLVYANVWQTDEILRIDPRDGRVTAVIDASGLLTPEERQKADVLNGIAWDPAAKTFLITGKLWPKLFEVRFVPAAKP
;
A
#
# COMPACT_ATOMS: atom_id res chain seq x y z
N MET A 1 -72.88 -54.21 -9.85
CA MET A 1 -71.50 -53.68 -9.97
C MET A 1 -71.06 -52.81 -8.82
N ALA A 2 -71.85 -52.31 -7.90
CA ALA A 2 -71.49 -51.40 -6.84
C ALA A 2 -70.93 -52.05 -5.54
N LYS A 3 -71.16 -53.37 -5.33
CA LYS A 3 -70.70 -54.08 -4.10
C LYS A 3 -69.23 -54.51 -4.14
N THR A 4 -68.69 -54.79 -5.34
CA THR A 4 -67.31 -55.23 -5.55
C THR A 4 -66.27 -54.04 -5.42
N ALA A 5 -66.70 -52.86 -5.78
CA ALA A 5 -65.84 -51.67 -5.70
C ALA A 5 -65.58 -51.20 -4.20
N ARG A 6 -66.56 -51.35 -3.33
CA ARG A 6 -66.44 -50.98 -1.91
C ARG A 6 -65.54 -51.93 -1.13
N SER A 7 -65.50 -53.26 -1.50
CA SER A 7 -64.63 -54.22 -0.83
C SER A 7 -63.15 -54.02 -1.18
N ALA A 8 -62.83 -53.60 -2.39
CA ALA A 8 -61.46 -53.33 -2.83
C ALA A 8 -60.90 -52.06 -2.21
N GLN A 9 -61.72 -51.03 -2.00
CA GLN A 9 -61.28 -49.78 -1.32
C GLN A 9 -61.02 -49.98 0.17
N ALA A 10 -61.82 -50.84 0.84
CA ALA A 10 -61.64 -51.18 2.24
C ALA A 10 -60.34 -51.99 2.44
N SER A 11 -59.99 -52.91 1.56
CA SER A 11 -58.75 -53.69 1.64
C SER A 11 -57.49 -52.80 1.43
N ALA A 12 -57.53 -51.89 0.46
CA ALA A 12 -56.43 -50.99 0.19
C ALA A 12 -56.20 -50.03 1.35
N ALA A 13 -57.26 -49.58 2.00
CA ALA A 13 -57.09 -48.68 3.21
C ALA A 13 -56.52 -49.46 4.39
N GLN A 14 -56.83 -50.71 4.61
CA GLN A 14 -56.23 -51.54 5.68
C GLN A 14 -54.77 -51.84 5.42
N GLU A 15 -54.36 -52.15 4.16
CA GLU A 15 -52.92 -52.30 3.84
C GLU A 15 -52.12 -51.01 4.01
N GLY A 16 -52.71 -49.85 3.67
CA GLY A 16 -52.06 -48.53 3.89
C GLY A 16 -51.84 -48.25 5.35
N MET A 17 -52.83 -48.52 6.22
CA MET A 17 -52.67 -48.32 7.67
C MET A 17 -51.67 -49.28 8.31
N ALA A 18 -51.57 -50.52 7.85
CA ALA A 18 -50.57 -51.47 8.31
C ALA A 18 -49.13 -51.07 7.93
N LYS A 19 -48.93 -50.52 6.75
CA LYS A 19 -47.64 -49.98 6.30
C LYS A 19 -47.22 -48.74 7.12
N ILE A 20 -48.15 -47.84 7.41
CA ILE A 20 -47.90 -46.64 8.25
C ILE A 20 -47.57 -47.05 9.69
N ALA A 21 -48.27 -48.06 10.27
CA ALA A 21 -47.97 -48.55 11.59
C ALA A 21 -46.56 -49.17 11.69
N LYS A 22 -46.14 -49.98 10.70
CA LYS A 22 -44.78 -50.54 10.63
C LYS A 22 -43.70 -49.47 10.49
N LEU A 23 -43.96 -48.42 9.71
CA LEU A 23 -43.01 -47.31 9.55
C LEU A 23 -42.87 -46.50 10.83
N ARG A 24 -43.95 -46.29 11.60
CA ARG A 24 -43.93 -45.62 12.90
C ARG A 24 -43.13 -46.42 13.96
N TRP A 25 -43.29 -47.76 14.00
CA TRP A 25 -42.51 -48.62 14.89
C TRP A 25 -41.02 -48.64 14.53
N ALA A 26 -40.64 -48.61 13.23
CA ALA A 26 -39.26 -48.53 12.78
C ALA A 26 -38.59 -47.21 13.20
N LEU A 27 -39.31 -46.09 13.10
CA LEU A 27 -38.84 -44.78 13.56
C LEU A 27 -38.65 -44.72 15.05
N ILE A 28 -39.55 -45.29 15.85
CA ILE A 28 -39.43 -45.33 17.32
C ILE A 28 -38.20 -46.17 17.76
N VAL A 29 -37.93 -47.30 17.09
CA VAL A 29 -36.78 -48.15 17.37
C VAL A 29 -35.45 -47.42 17.04
N ILE A 30 -35.41 -46.70 15.91
CA ILE A 30 -34.23 -45.90 15.52
C ILE A 30 -33.97 -44.77 16.53
N VAL A 31 -35.02 -44.09 17.01
CA VAL A 31 -34.87 -43.03 18.00
C VAL A 31 -34.40 -43.59 19.37
N LEU A 32 -34.92 -44.75 19.78
CA LEU A 32 -34.50 -45.39 21.03
C LEU A 32 -33.06 -45.92 20.94
N LEU A 33 -32.64 -46.48 19.80
CA LEU A 33 -31.26 -46.89 19.59
C LEU A 33 -30.30 -45.68 19.51
N GLY A 34 -30.75 -44.57 18.93
CA GLY A 34 -30.01 -43.31 18.94
C GLY A 34 -29.82 -42.72 20.32
N LEU A 35 -30.84 -42.76 21.17
CA LEU A 35 -30.77 -42.29 22.56
C LEU A 35 -29.89 -43.20 23.45
N LEU A 36 -29.90 -44.51 23.23
CA LEU A 36 -28.99 -45.43 23.95
C LEU A 36 -27.53 -45.23 23.54
N SER A 37 -27.26 -44.96 22.26
CA SER A 37 -25.90 -44.66 21.77
C SER A 37 -25.41 -43.30 22.27
N PHE A 38 -26.32 -42.32 22.39
CA PHE A 38 -25.97 -40.98 22.93
C PHE A 38 -25.62 -41.03 24.43
N ASN A 39 -26.32 -41.86 25.21
CA ASN A 39 -26.08 -41.98 26.65
C ASN A 39 -24.76 -42.69 26.98
N THR A 40 -24.29 -43.62 26.14
CA THR A 40 -22.97 -44.26 26.30
C THR A 40 -21.81 -43.40 25.89
N PHE A 41 -22.01 -42.37 25.03
CA PHE A 41 -20.99 -41.42 24.66
C PHE A 41 -20.80 -40.29 25.71
N TYR A 42 -21.86 -39.94 26.46
CA TYR A 42 -21.81 -38.85 27.44
C TYR A 42 -21.21 -39.22 28.79
N HIS A 43 -21.02 -40.51 29.08
CA HIS A 43 -20.40 -40.98 30.33
C HIS A 43 -18.92 -41.36 30.18
N ARG A 44 -18.28 -41.02 29.06
CA ARG A 44 -16.81 -41.03 29.03
C ARG A 44 -16.28 -39.78 29.72
N SER A 45 -15.45 -39.99 30.73
CA SER A 45 -14.70 -38.92 31.36
C SER A 45 -14.06 -38.06 30.30
N PRO A 46 -14.12 -36.73 30.39
CA PRO A 46 -13.46 -35.86 29.45
C PRO A 46 -11.97 -36.25 29.36
N PRO A 47 -11.36 -36.22 28.15
CA PRO A 47 -9.94 -36.39 28.03
C PRO A 47 -9.24 -35.33 28.88
N PRO A 48 -8.07 -35.63 29.49
CA PRO A 48 -7.31 -34.64 30.24
C PRO A 48 -7.15 -33.39 29.35
N GLU A 49 -7.45 -32.25 29.92
CA GLU A 49 -7.25 -30.95 29.27
C GLU A 49 -5.79 -30.91 28.77
N PRO A 50 -5.53 -30.55 27.50
CA PRO A 50 -4.17 -30.41 27.03
C PRO A 50 -3.50 -29.38 27.95
N GLU A 51 -2.41 -29.78 28.60
CA GLU A 51 -1.58 -28.85 29.36
C GLU A 51 -1.26 -27.69 28.44
N THR A 52 -1.80 -26.53 28.75
CA THR A 52 -1.47 -25.29 28.08
C THR A 52 0.05 -25.13 28.18
N PRO A 53 0.81 -25.18 27.09
CA PRO A 53 2.24 -24.93 27.18
C PRO A 53 2.41 -23.61 27.91
N ALA A 54 3.16 -23.64 29.02
CA ALA A 54 3.47 -22.43 29.77
C ALA A 54 3.84 -21.34 28.79
N ALA A 55 3.06 -20.24 28.80
CA ALA A 55 3.30 -19.13 27.92
C ALA A 55 4.78 -18.78 28.04
N ALA A 56 5.52 -19.05 26.96
CA ALA A 56 6.91 -18.65 26.88
C ALA A 56 6.92 -17.15 27.22
N ALA A 57 7.58 -16.78 28.30
CA ALA A 57 7.68 -15.40 28.74
C ALA A 57 8.07 -14.57 27.52
N ALA A 58 7.19 -13.68 27.08
CA ALA A 58 7.47 -12.78 25.97
C ALA A 58 8.80 -12.09 26.29
N ALA A 59 9.77 -12.23 25.40
CA ALA A 59 11.04 -11.54 25.55
C ALA A 59 10.72 -10.05 25.80
N PRO A 60 11.42 -9.39 26.73
CA PRO A 60 11.14 -8.00 27.05
C PRO A 60 11.19 -7.21 25.75
N ALA A 61 10.11 -6.47 25.44
CA ALA A 61 10.02 -5.63 24.27
C ALA A 61 11.26 -4.73 24.28
N SER A 62 12.15 -4.89 23.29
CA SER A 62 13.34 -4.05 23.18
C SER A 62 12.88 -2.61 23.09
N VAL A 63 13.45 -1.72 23.93
CA VAL A 63 13.18 -0.29 23.84
C VAL A 63 13.50 0.14 22.41
N PRO A 64 12.56 0.75 21.68
CA PRO A 64 12.80 1.16 20.31
C PRO A 64 14.04 2.06 20.23
N ALA A 65 14.91 1.82 19.25
CA ALA A 65 16.06 2.69 19.03
C ALA A 65 15.59 4.14 18.83
N PRO A 66 16.32 5.13 19.35
CA PRO A 66 15.97 6.53 19.19
C PRO A 66 15.94 6.92 17.69
N VAL A 67 15.10 7.88 17.35
CA VAL A 67 15.01 8.40 15.98
C VAL A 67 16.31 9.12 15.64
N GLU A 68 16.99 8.68 14.57
CA GLU A 68 18.21 9.31 14.10
C GLU A 68 17.93 10.72 13.55
N ARG A 69 18.83 11.65 13.81
CA ARG A 69 18.82 12.99 13.20
C ARG A 69 19.87 13.05 12.12
N LEU A 70 19.42 13.16 10.89
CA LEU A 70 20.26 13.25 9.70
C LEU A 70 20.06 14.61 9.03
N LYS A 71 21.01 14.99 8.18
CA LYS A 71 20.93 16.14 7.30
C LYS A 71 21.38 15.78 5.91
N VAL A 72 20.97 16.59 4.95
CA VAL A 72 21.42 16.48 3.57
C VAL A 72 22.87 16.99 3.45
N GLN A 73 23.71 16.17 2.83
CA GLN A 73 25.02 16.56 2.32
C GLN A 73 24.94 16.60 0.79
N VAL A 74 25.01 17.78 0.21
CA VAL A 74 24.98 17.94 -1.25
C VAL A 74 26.25 17.41 -1.87
N VAL A 75 26.12 16.50 -2.84
CA VAL A 75 27.19 15.94 -3.66
C VAL A 75 27.32 16.72 -4.96
N SER A 76 26.21 16.95 -5.64
CA SER A 76 26.16 17.76 -6.86
C SER A 76 24.80 18.45 -6.99
N VAL A 77 24.78 19.54 -7.77
CA VAL A 77 23.57 20.28 -8.13
C VAL A 77 23.41 20.23 -9.63
N ARG A 78 22.21 19.94 -10.09
CA ARG A 78 21.86 19.76 -11.50
C ARG A 78 20.66 20.63 -11.85
N PRO A 79 20.49 21.02 -13.12
CA PRO A 79 19.28 21.73 -13.56
C PRO A 79 18.02 20.86 -13.37
N HIS A 80 16.91 21.51 -13.02
CA HIS A 80 15.57 20.94 -13.03
C HIS A 80 14.59 21.93 -13.64
N ASP A 81 13.49 21.45 -14.22
CA ASP A 81 12.49 22.28 -14.87
C ASP A 81 11.67 23.06 -13.81
N PRO A 82 11.80 24.39 -13.71
CA PRO A 82 11.07 25.18 -12.72
C PRO A 82 9.56 25.27 -12.98
N GLU A 83 9.06 24.72 -14.10
CA GLU A 83 7.62 24.60 -14.37
C GLU A 83 7.08 23.23 -13.95
N ALA A 84 7.95 22.31 -13.52
CA ALA A 84 7.52 21.00 -13.04
C ALA A 84 6.95 21.09 -11.62
N PHE A 85 5.66 20.83 -11.48
CA PHE A 85 5.03 20.64 -10.17
C PHE A 85 5.21 19.19 -9.74
N THR A 86 6.41 18.84 -9.27
CA THR A 86 6.84 17.46 -9.01
C THR A 86 6.00 16.80 -7.93
N GLN A 87 5.39 15.65 -8.28
CA GLN A 87 4.55 14.85 -7.41
C GLN A 87 5.03 13.41 -7.27
N GLY A 88 5.86 12.94 -8.18
CA GLY A 88 6.49 11.63 -8.10
C GLY A 88 7.80 11.64 -8.87
N LEU A 89 8.82 10.97 -8.34
CA LEU A 89 10.16 10.95 -8.90
C LEU A 89 10.77 9.55 -8.72
N LEU A 90 11.40 9.01 -9.76
CA LEU A 90 12.18 7.78 -9.65
C LEU A 90 13.32 7.74 -10.67
N LEU A 91 14.41 7.07 -10.35
CA LEU A 91 15.55 6.84 -11.24
C LEU A 91 15.58 5.38 -11.69
N HIS A 92 15.60 5.15 -13.01
CA HIS A 92 15.74 3.80 -13.54
C HIS A 92 16.52 3.80 -14.85
N GLY A 93 17.51 2.91 -14.99
CA GLY A 93 18.27 2.76 -16.24
C GLY A 93 19.01 4.01 -16.69
N GLY A 94 19.40 4.90 -15.76
CA GLY A 94 20.06 6.18 -16.04
C GLY A 94 19.14 7.28 -16.55
N SER A 95 17.83 7.06 -16.56
CA SER A 95 16.81 8.09 -16.83
C SER A 95 16.01 8.38 -15.55
N LEU A 96 15.68 9.65 -15.34
CA LEU A 96 14.77 10.10 -14.31
C LEU A 96 13.34 10.11 -14.88
N TYR A 97 12.41 9.50 -14.18
CA TYR A 97 10.99 9.54 -14.49
C TYR A 97 10.30 10.45 -13.49
N GLU A 98 9.48 11.35 -13.98
CA GLU A 98 8.82 12.36 -13.18
C GLU A 98 7.34 12.43 -13.49
N SER A 99 6.53 12.40 -12.44
CA SER A 99 5.12 12.77 -12.46
C SER A 99 5.00 14.23 -12.02
N ALA A 100 4.52 15.09 -12.93
CA ALA A 100 4.25 16.49 -12.63
C ALA A 100 2.74 16.72 -12.57
N GLY A 101 2.24 17.35 -11.50
CA GLY A 101 0.84 17.64 -11.23
C GLY A 101 0.35 18.94 -11.85
N ASN A 102 -0.82 19.35 -11.44
CA ASN A 102 -1.66 20.49 -11.83
C ASN A 102 -2.71 20.15 -12.90
N TYR A 103 -3.96 20.49 -12.61
CA TYR A 103 -5.06 20.34 -13.58
C TYR A 103 -4.76 21.04 -14.89
N GLY A 104 -4.99 20.36 -16.01
CA GLY A 104 -4.70 20.85 -17.36
C GLY A 104 -3.22 20.90 -17.73
N LYS A 105 -2.29 20.58 -16.80
CA LYS A 105 -0.84 20.60 -17.02
C LYS A 105 -0.14 19.32 -16.59
N SER A 106 -0.85 18.40 -15.97
CA SER A 106 -0.30 17.13 -15.48
C SER A 106 0.37 16.33 -16.60
N SER A 107 1.49 15.68 -16.28
CA SER A 107 2.27 14.91 -17.25
C SER A 107 3.12 13.84 -16.61
N LEU A 108 3.42 12.80 -17.40
CA LEU A 108 4.48 11.84 -17.14
C LEU A 108 5.68 12.19 -18.03
N ARG A 109 6.88 12.24 -17.47
CA ARG A 109 8.10 12.69 -18.14
C ARG A 109 9.24 11.70 -18.00
N GLU A 110 10.07 11.58 -19.01
CA GLU A 110 11.42 11.02 -18.94
C GLU A 110 12.42 12.16 -19.08
N VAL A 111 13.28 12.31 -18.10
CA VAL A 111 14.20 13.45 -17.95
C VAL A 111 15.64 12.93 -17.87
N ASP A 112 16.56 13.66 -18.50
CA ASP A 112 17.98 13.42 -18.32
C ASP A 112 18.40 13.92 -16.93
N PRO A 113 18.87 13.04 -16.02
CA PRO A 113 19.17 13.44 -14.65
C PRO A 113 20.40 14.36 -14.52
N LYS A 114 21.18 14.53 -15.56
CA LYS A 114 22.38 15.41 -15.56
C LYS A 114 22.09 16.81 -16.06
N THR A 115 21.22 16.91 -17.05
CA THR A 115 20.95 18.19 -17.76
C THR A 115 19.57 18.76 -17.44
N GLY A 116 18.67 17.99 -16.84
CA GLY A 116 17.27 18.37 -16.63
C GLY A 116 16.44 18.37 -17.92
N ALA A 117 17.03 17.95 -19.06
CA ALA A 117 16.32 17.96 -20.34
C ALA A 117 15.22 16.90 -20.38
N VAL A 118 14.01 17.31 -20.73
CA VAL A 118 12.88 16.40 -20.95
C VAL A 118 13.08 15.67 -22.28
N LYS A 119 13.39 14.37 -22.21
CA LYS A 119 13.57 13.49 -23.38
C LYS A 119 12.24 13.07 -23.99
N ARG A 120 11.25 12.85 -23.15
CA ARG A 120 9.91 12.40 -23.54
C ARG A 120 8.89 12.90 -22.52
N LYS A 121 7.69 13.22 -23.01
CA LYS A 121 6.58 13.69 -22.18
C LYS A 121 5.26 13.21 -22.77
N VAL A 122 4.35 12.74 -21.93
CA VAL A 122 2.95 12.54 -22.27
C VAL A 122 2.09 13.39 -21.35
N ALA A 123 1.10 14.07 -21.92
CA ALA A 123 0.12 14.81 -21.13
C ALA A 123 -0.88 13.84 -20.51
N VAL A 124 -1.23 14.09 -19.26
CA VAL A 124 -2.35 13.45 -18.57
C VAL A 124 -3.62 14.22 -18.92
N ALA A 125 -4.77 13.55 -18.94
CA ALA A 125 -6.06 14.17 -19.20
C ALA A 125 -6.29 15.40 -18.30
N PRO A 126 -6.81 16.50 -18.83
CA PRO A 126 -6.82 17.80 -18.12
C PRO A 126 -7.66 17.82 -16.83
N GLU A 127 -8.59 16.89 -16.72
CA GLU A 127 -9.42 16.67 -15.52
C GLU A 127 -8.69 15.93 -14.41
N TYR A 128 -7.47 15.41 -14.62
CA TYR A 128 -6.70 14.65 -13.63
C TYR A 128 -5.53 15.48 -13.10
N PHE A 129 -5.40 15.48 -11.79
CA PHE A 129 -4.21 15.97 -11.12
C PHE A 129 -3.28 14.78 -10.85
N ALA A 130 -2.17 14.68 -11.62
CA ALA A 130 -1.21 13.58 -11.46
C ALA A 130 -0.40 13.74 -10.17
N GLU A 131 -0.18 12.62 -9.51
CA GLU A 131 0.50 12.51 -8.22
C GLU A 131 1.64 11.48 -8.28
N GLY A 132 1.85 10.69 -7.25
CA GLY A 132 2.92 9.74 -7.09
C GLY A 132 3.14 8.79 -8.26
N LEU A 133 4.37 8.30 -8.40
CA LEU A 133 4.85 7.48 -9.52
C LEU A 133 5.66 6.29 -9.00
N ALA A 134 5.36 5.09 -9.50
CA ALA A 134 6.15 3.90 -9.23
C ALA A 134 6.45 3.13 -10.52
N LEU A 135 7.59 2.44 -10.55
CA LEU A 135 7.94 1.49 -11.59
C LEU A 135 7.79 0.06 -11.06
N VAL A 136 6.91 -0.72 -11.69
CA VAL A 136 6.70 -2.14 -11.40
C VAL A 136 6.97 -2.93 -12.67
N ASP A 137 8.02 -3.72 -12.69
CA ASP A 137 8.57 -4.35 -13.90
C ASP A 137 8.84 -3.29 -14.99
N ASP A 138 8.15 -3.36 -16.13
CA ASP A 138 8.23 -2.37 -17.21
C ASP A 138 7.01 -1.44 -17.27
N ARG A 139 6.23 -1.35 -16.19
CA ARG A 139 5.04 -0.50 -16.09
C ARG A 139 5.27 0.67 -15.16
N LEU A 140 5.09 1.88 -15.65
CA LEU A 140 4.97 3.08 -14.84
C LEU A 140 3.52 3.21 -14.37
N ILE A 141 3.33 3.32 -13.08
CA ILE A 141 2.01 3.51 -12.45
C ILE A 141 2.01 4.91 -11.85
N GLN A 142 1.12 5.76 -12.33
CA GLN A 142 0.94 7.16 -11.93
C GLN A 142 -0.43 7.33 -11.31
N ILE A 143 -0.50 7.70 -10.03
CA ILE A 143 -1.77 7.95 -9.35
C ILE A 143 -2.26 9.37 -9.56
N THR A 144 -3.53 9.62 -9.23
CA THR A 144 -4.16 10.94 -9.28
C THR A 144 -4.53 11.40 -7.88
N TRP A 145 -4.72 12.71 -7.68
CA TRP A 145 -5.04 13.26 -6.36
C TRP A 145 -6.41 12.77 -5.84
N LYS A 146 -7.49 13.18 -6.52
CA LYS A 146 -8.89 12.96 -6.06
C LYS A 146 -9.73 12.13 -7.04
N GLU A 147 -9.18 11.80 -8.19
CA GLU A 147 -9.90 11.11 -9.26
C GLU A 147 -9.89 9.59 -9.08
N GLU A 148 -9.24 9.09 -8.02
CA GLU A 148 -9.25 7.68 -7.61
C GLU A 148 -8.73 6.73 -8.71
N LYS A 149 -7.77 7.23 -9.52
CA LYS A 149 -7.21 6.50 -10.66
C LYS A 149 -5.72 6.29 -10.53
N ALA A 150 -5.26 5.09 -10.90
CA ALA A 150 -3.87 4.78 -11.13
C ALA A 150 -3.69 4.46 -12.62
N LEU A 151 -3.10 5.38 -13.34
CA LEU A 151 -2.84 5.29 -14.77
C LEU A 151 -1.61 4.42 -14.99
N VAL A 152 -1.69 3.46 -15.93
CA VAL A 152 -0.62 2.51 -16.19
C VAL A 152 -0.06 2.75 -17.58
N TYR A 153 1.26 2.91 -17.68
CA TYR A 153 1.96 3.14 -18.94
C TYR A 153 3.08 2.11 -19.14
N ASN A 154 3.32 1.78 -20.39
CA ASN A 154 4.56 1.08 -20.75
C ASN A 154 5.75 2.05 -20.59
N ARG A 155 6.78 1.63 -19.84
CA ARG A 155 7.94 2.48 -19.57
C ARG A 155 8.71 2.86 -20.85
N SER A 156 8.81 1.95 -21.83
CA SER A 156 9.66 2.15 -23.00
C SER A 156 9.14 3.21 -23.99
N ASP A 157 7.81 3.41 -24.08
CA ASP A 157 7.20 4.30 -25.08
C ASP A 157 6.06 5.18 -24.53
N PHE A 158 5.74 5.07 -23.23
CA PHE A 158 4.65 5.75 -22.52
C PHE A 158 3.26 5.48 -23.09
N LYS A 159 3.09 4.38 -23.83
CA LYS A 159 1.75 3.98 -24.26
C LYS A 159 0.90 3.58 -23.04
N PRO A 160 -0.34 4.05 -22.98
CA PRO A 160 -1.28 3.61 -21.95
C PRO A 160 -1.52 2.10 -22.07
N LEU A 161 -1.45 1.41 -20.92
CA LEU A 161 -1.76 -0.02 -20.78
C LEU A 161 -3.10 -0.27 -20.10
N GLY A 162 -3.68 0.76 -19.47
CA GLY A 162 -4.93 0.69 -18.72
C GLY A 162 -4.91 1.58 -17.50
N GLU A 163 -5.85 1.33 -16.60
CA GLU A 163 -5.95 2.03 -15.31
C GLU A 163 -6.45 1.08 -14.23
N PHE A 164 -6.08 1.35 -13.00
CA PHE A 164 -6.72 0.80 -11.81
C PHE A 164 -7.58 1.86 -11.13
N ARG A 165 -8.40 1.43 -10.19
CA ARG A 165 -9.15 2.31 -9.30
C ARG A 165 -8.77 2.05 -7.85
N TYR A 166 -8.89 3.07 -7.03
CA TYR A 166 -8.74 3.01 -5.59
C TYR A 166 -9.67 4.04 -4.94
N ASP A 167 -9.88 3.96 -3.64
CA ASP A 167 -10.72 4.89 -2.92
C ASP A 167 -9.86 5.94 -2.21
N GLY A 168 -10.34 7.19 -2.19
CA GLY A 168 -9.72 8.31 -1.49
C GLY A 168 -8.66 9.07 -2.29
N GLU A 169 -7.86 9.89 -1.60
CA GLU A 169 -6.80 10.66 -2.21
C GLU A 169 -5.55 9.82 -2.47
N GLY A 170 -4.79 10.15 -3.50
CA GLY A 170 -3.48 9.59 -3.78
C GLY A 170 -2.43 10.69 -3.78
N TRP A 171 -1.31 10.49 -3.03
CA TRP A 171 -0.23 11.46 -2.92
C TRP A 171 1.10 10.89 -3.40
N GLY A 172 1.73 10.00 -2.67
CA GLY A 172 3.00 9.38 -3.04
C GLY A 172 2.86 7.91 -3.40
N LEU A 173 3.82 7.38 -4.15
CA LEU A 173 3.86 5.99 -4.57
C LEU A 173 5.30 5.50 -4.69
N CYS A 174 5.63 4.33 -4.12
CA CYS A 174 6.88 3.64 -4.42
C CYS A 174 6.70 2.12 -4.52
N TRP A 175 7.69 1.42 -5.05
CA TRP A 175 7.73 -0.03 -5.19
C TRP A 175 8.75 -0.66 -4.23
N ASP A 176 8.32 -1.52 -3.30
CA ASP A 176 9.19 -2.14 -2.29
C ASP A 176 9.86 -3.47 -2.74
N GLY A 177 9.65 -3.85 -4.00
CA GLY A 177 10.12 -5.12 -4.55
C GLY A 177 9.09 -6.24 -4.52
N ALA A 178 7.98 -6.05 -3.77
CA ALA A 178 6.89 -7.02 -3.63
C ALA A 178 5.52 -6.36 -3.68
N ARG A 179 5.40 -5.14 -3.17
CA ARG A 179 4.14 -4.40 -3.03
C ARG A 179 4.34 -2.95 -3.43
N ILE A 180 3.29 -2.32 -3.89
CA ILE A 180 3.25 -0.86 -4.06
C ILE A 180 2.90 -0.24 -2.70
N VAL A 181 3.66 0.76 -2.27
CA VAL A 181 3.39 1.55 -1.08
C VAL A 181 2.82 2.89 -1.51
N MET A 182 1.72 3.31 -0.92
CA MET A 182 0.99 4.52 -1.27
C MET A 182 0.71 5.36 -0.03
N SER A 183 0.92 6.66 -0.11
CA SER A 183 0.49 7.68 0.85
C SER A 183 -0.77 8.40 0.37
N ASP A 184 -1.47 9.06 1.29
CA ASP A 184 -2.73 9.79 1.04
C ASP A 184 -2.81 11.11 1.81
N GLY A 185 -1.67 11.64 2.29
CA GLY A 185 -1.62 12.86 3.10
C GLY A 185 -1.97 12.65 4.59
N SER A 186 -2.45 11.47 4.97
CA SER A 186 -2.61 11.09 6.38
C SER A 186 -1.31 10.53 6.97
N ASP A 187 -1.38 10.00 8.18
CA ASP A 187 -0.32 9.23 8.83
C ASP A 187 -0.27 7.76 8.38
N ARG A 188 -1.02 7.40 7.33
CA ARG A 188 -1.18 6.02 6.88
C ARG A 188 -0.42 5.74 5.59
N LEU A 189 0.27 4.60 5.54
CA LEU A 189 0.74 3.97 4.32
C LEU A 189 -0.18 2.80 3.96
N THR A 190 -0.59 2.74 2.70
CA THR A 190 -1.39 1.64 2.14
C THR A 190 -0.50 0.77 1.25
N PHE A 191 -0.45 -0.53 1.53
CA PHE A 191 0.25 -1.51 0.70
C PHE A 191 -0.72 -2.11 -0.31
N ARG A 192 -0.35 -2.10 -1.59
CA ARG A 192 -1.20 -2.51 -2.69
C ARG A 192 -0.60 -3.65 -3.51
N ASP A 193 -1.47 -4.50 -4.03
CA ASP A 193 -1.08 -5.57 -4.95
C ASP A 193 -0.61 -4.98 -6.30
N PRO A 194 0.56 -5.36 -6.83
CA PRO A 194 1.12 -4.76 -8.03
C PRO A 194 0.40 -5.14 -9.33
N LYS A 195 -0.47 -6.16 -9.30
CA LYS A 195 -1.21 -6.64 -10.47
C LYS A 195 -2.63 -6.10 -10.54
N THR A 196 -3.27 -5.93 -9.39
CA THR A 196 -4.68 -5.55 -9.28
C THR A 196 -4.88 -4.17 -8.65
N PHE A 197 -3.84 -3.61 -8.00
CA PHE A 197 -3.87 -2.40 -7.19
C PHE A 197 -4.78 -2.48 -5.96
N ALA A 198 -5.29 -3.67 -5.64
CA ALA A 198 -6.10 -3.90 -4.44
C ALA A 198 -5.30 -3.64 -3.16
N THR A 199 -5.96 -3.13 -2.13
CA THR A 199 -5.36 -2.95 -0.82
C THR A 199 -5.04 -4.31 -0.18
N LEU A 200 -3.78 -4.55 0.17
CA LEU A 200 -3.31 -5.71 0.90
C LEU A 200 -3.34 -5.48 2.41
N SER A 201 -2.87 -4.32 2.85
CA SER A 201 -2.84 -3.90 4.25
C SER A 201 -2.61 -2.40 4.36
N THR A 202 -2.77 -1.89 5.58
CA THR A 202 -2.45 -0.50 5.93
C THR A 202 -1.57 -0.48 7.16
N LEU A 203 -0.81 0.62 7.34
CA LEU A 203 0.11 0.80 8.44
C LEU A 203 0.15 2.28 8.84
N ASN A 204 -0.03 2.58 10.12
CA ASN A 204 0.08 3.95 10.60
C ASN A 204 1.54 4.28 10.92
N VAL A 205 1.98 5.45 10.48
CA VAL A 205 3.34 5.95 10.69
C VAL A 205 3.40 6.78 11.96
N THR A 206 4.38 6.47 12.80
CA THR A 206 4.57 7.17 14.07
C THR A 206 6.02 7.61 14.26
N ARG A 207 6.19 8.79 14.84
CA ARG A 207 7.48 9.32 15.32
C ARG A 207 7.41 9.43 16.83
N GLU A 208 8.21 8.63 17.53
CA GLU A 208 8.22 8.60 19.00
C GLU A 208 6.81 8.35 19.59
N GLY A 209 6.05 7.45 18.95
CA GLY A 209 4.69 7.09 19.36
C GLY A 209 3.58 8.07 18.98
N LYS A 210 3.89 9.18 18.28
CA LYS A 210 2.90 10.15 17.78
C LYS A 210 2.67 9.96 16.29
N PRO A 211 1.41 10.02 15.80
CA PRO A 211 1.11 9.99 14.37
C PRO A 211 1.84 11.09 13.60
N VAL A 212 2.26 10.79 12.37
CA VAL A 212 2.90 11.75 11.47
C VAL A 212 2.04 11.90 10.21
N PRO A 213 1.16 12.89 10.14
CA PRO A 213 0.37 13.19 8.96
C PRO A 213 1.22 13.86 7.86
N GLU A 214 0.56 14.18 6.75
CA GLU A 214 1.12 14.89 5.60
C GLU A 214 2.22 14.10 4.85
N LEU A 215 2.16 12.76 4.93
CA LEU A 215 3.06 11.90 4.15
C LEU A 215 2.75 12.08 2.66
N ASN A 216 3.76 12.47 1.89
CA ASN A 216 3.61 12.83 0.48
C ASN A 216 4.43 11.88 -0.41
N GLU A 217 5.31 12.40 -1.24
CA GLU A 217 6.09 11.63 -2.19
C GLU A 217 6.96 10.59 -1.48
N LEU A 218 7.08 9.40 -2.10
CA LEU A 218 7.68 8.21 -1.49
C LEU A 218 8.78 7.62 -2.37
N GLU A 219 9.86 7.15 -1.71
CA GLU A 219 10.87 6.29 -2.33
C GLU A 219 11.15 5.06 -1.47
N CYS A 220 11.15 3.88 -2.06
CA CYS A 220 11.40 2.61 -1.38
C CYS A 220 12.83 2.12 -1.62
N VAL A 221 13.67 2.07 -0.56
CA VAL A 221 15.10 1.70 -0.66
C VAL A 221 15.48 0.73 0.45
N ASP A 222 16.09 -0.40 0.08
CA ASP A 222 16.65 -1.40 1.01
C ASP A 222 15.67 -1.82 2.13
N GLY A 223 14.39 -2.00 1.77
CA GLY A 223 13.34 -2.42 2.68
C GLY A 223 12.84 -1.32 3.63
N LEU A 224 13.19 -0.07 3.39
CA LEU A 224 12.71 1.12 4.11
C LEU A 224 11.94 2.04 3.16
N VAL A 225 11.06 2.86 3.71
CA VAL A 225 10.31 3.88 2.97
C VAL A 225 10.86 5.25 3.36
N TYR A 226 11.21 6.05 2.35
CA TYR A 226 11.53 7.46 2.53
C TYR A 226 10.32 8.28 2.08
N ALA A 227 9.91 9.26 2.87
CA ALA A 227 8.72 10.05 2.61
C ALA A 227 8.99 11.54 2.80
N ASN A 228 8.58 12.37 1.86
CA ASN A 228 8.44 13.80 2.10
C ASN A 228 7.28 14.05 3.07
N VAL A 229 7.42 15.03 3.95
CA VAL A 229 6.32 15.55 4.78
C VAL A 229 5.91 16.91 4.21
N TRP A 230 4.67 16.99 3.71
CA TRP A 230 4.19 18.18 3.02
C TRP A 230 4.29 19.44 3.89
N GLN A 231 4.62 20.58 3.27
CA GLN A 231 4.87 21.87 3.88
C GLN A 231 6.07 21.91 4.86
N THR A 232 6.93 20.91 4.84
CA THR A 232 8.19 20.93 5.60
C THR A 232 9.38 20.67 4.68
N ASP A 233 10.59 20.88 5.20
CA ASP A 233 11.84 20.48 4.56
C ASP A 233 12.36 19.15 5.17
N GLU A 234 11.48 18.33 5.78
CA GLU A 234 11.83 17.03 6.35
C GLU A 234 11.57 15.89 5.35
N ILE A 235 12.50 14.94 5.31
CA ILE A 235 12.30 13.61 4.73
C ILE A 235 12.36 12.61 5.89
N LEU A 236 11.40 11.72 5.97
CA LEU A 236 11.37 10.65 6.97
C LEU A 236 11.89 9.35 6.39
N ARG A 237 12.62 8.59 7.20
CA ARG A 237 12.92 7.17 6.93
C ARG A 237 12.05 6.32 7.85
N ILE A 238 11.22 5.48 7.25
CA ILE A 238 10.16 4.72 7.92
C ILE A 238 10.45 3.23 7.77
N ASP A 239 10.31 2.46 8.84
CA ASP A 239 10.32 1.00 8.82
C ASP A 239 8.93 0.49 8.46
N PRO A 240 8.73 -0.15 7.29
CA PRO A 240 7.41 -0.61 6.86
C PRO A 240 6.91 -1.87 7.59
N ARG A 241 7.68 -2.41 8.55
CA ARG A 241 7.26 -3.55 9.37
C ARG A 241 6.36 -3.13 10.54
N ASP A 242 6.57 -1.92 11.05
CA ASP A 242 5.88 -1.42 12.24
C ASP A 242 5.47 0.07 12.16
N GLY A 243 5.78 0.77 11.07
CA GLY A 243 5.42 2.17 10.83
C GLY A 243 6.25 3.17 11.62
N ARG A 244 7.33 2.73 12.29
CA ARG A 244 8.17 3.66 13.04
C ARG A 244 9.04 4.50 12.12
N VAL A 245 9.08 5.80 12.39
CA VAL A 245 10.12 6.68 11.87
C VAL A 245 11.44 6.33 12.54
N THR A 246 12.42 5.91 11.74
CA THR A 246 13.77 5.55 12.19
C THR A 246 14.77 6.67 12.02
N ALA A 247 14.52 7.60 11.09
CA ALA A 247 15.31 8.82 10.94
C ALA A 247 14.46 9.99 10.47
N VAL A 248 14.89 11.21 10.83
CA VAL A 248 14.43 12.48 10.27
C VAL A 248 15.61 13.13 9.59
N ILE A 249 15.46 13.42 8.31
CA ILE A 249 16.48 14.04 7.46
C ILE A 249 16.08 15.51 7.23
N ASP A 250 16.90 16.43 7.68
CA ASP A 250 16.75 17.86 7.41
C ASP A 250 17.32 18.18 6.03
N ALA A 251 16.45 18.61 5.12
CA ALA A 251 16.76 19.07 3.77
C ALA A 251 16.56 20.59 3.60
N SER A 252 16.55 21.35 4.70
CA SER A 252 16.43 22.80 4.66
C SER A 252 17.65 23.50 4.04
N GLY A 253 17.44 24.72 3.54
CA GLY A 253 18.52 25.57 3.05
C GLY A 253 19.13 25.19 1.70
N LEU A 254 18.47 24.32 0.92
CA LEU A 254 18.95 23.90 -0.41
C LEU A 254 18.81 24.97 -1.50
N LEU A 255 17.75 25.75 -1.44
CA LEU A 255 17.50 26.86 -2.36
C LEU A 255 17.99 28.19 -1.78
N THR A 256 18.43 29.10 -2.66
CA THR A 256 18.68 30.48 -2.24
C THR A 256 17.37 31.20 -1.88
N PRO A 257 17.40 32.32 -1.14
CA PRO A 257 16.19 33.09 -0.86
C PRO A 257 15.41 33.50 -2.10
N GLU A 258 16.08 33.85 -3.19
CA GLU A 258 15.48 34.27 -4.47
C GLU A 258 14.81 33.08 -5.19
N GLU A 259 15.43 31.91 -5.14
CA GLU A 259 14.85 30.68 -5.70
C GLU A 259 13.63 30.24 -4.89
N ARG A 260 13.70 30.31 -3.54
CA ARG A 260 12.61 29.93 -2.64
C ARG A 260 11.33 30.76 -2.86
N GLN A 261 11.46 32.03 -3.29
CA GLN A 261 10.31 32.88 -3.60
C GLN A 261 9.48 32.39 -4.80
N LYS A 262 10.07 31.61 -5.71
CA LYS A 262 9.43 31.10 -6.92
C LYS A 262 9.14 29.62 -6.86
N ALA A 263 9.74 28.93 -5.91
CA ALA A 263 9.58 27.49 -5.68
C ALA A 263 8.44 27.24 -4.70
N ASP A 264 7.86 26.05 -4.79
CA ASP A 264 6.93 25.53 -3.80
C ASP A 264 7.68 24.54 -2.88
N VAL A 265 7.01 23.60 -2.23
CA VAL A 265 7.58 22.72 -1.22
C VAL A 265 8.55 21.68 -1.79
N LEU A 266 9.46 21.20 -0.92
CA LEU A 266 10.26 19.99 -1.14
C LEU A 266 9.34 18.82 -1.45
N ASN A 267 9.53 18.16 -2.60
CA ASN A 267 8.79 16.97 -2.99
C ASN A 267 9.49 16.27 -4.16
N GLY A 268 9.76 14.97 -4.00
CA GLY A 268 10.46 14.16 -4.99
C GLY A 268 11.77 13.61 -4.45
N ILE A 269 11.84 12.28 -4.32
CA ILE A 269 12.97 11.51 -3.84
C ILE A 269 13.21 10.36 -4.83
N ALA A 270 14.42 10.22 -5.35
CA ALA A 270 14.78 9.08 -6.18
C ALA A 270 16.13 8.50 -5.73
N TRP A 271 16.26 7.19 -5.69
CA TRP A 271 17.48 6.49 -5.31
C TRP A 271 18.35 6.18 -6.53
N ASP A 272 19.64 6.50 -6.45
CA ASP A 272 20.65 6.06 -7.40
C ASP A 272 21.45 4.89 -6.81
N PRO A 273 21.14 3.64 -7.19
CA PRO A 273 21.83 2.45 -6.66
C PRO A 273 23.28 2.36 -7.09
N ALA A 274 23.67 2.99 -8.21
CA ALA A 274 25.04 2.97 -8.71
C ALA A 274 25.94 3.94 -7.93
N ALA A 275 25.45 5.14 -7.67
CA ALA A 275 26.16 6.17 -6.90
C ALA A 275 25.97 6.02 -5.38
N LYS A 276 24.97 5.26 -4.95
CA LYS A 276 24.50 5.15 -3.55
C LYS A 276 24.21 6.54 -2.98
N THR A 277 23.46 7.34 -3.75
CA THR A 277 23.02 8.69 -3.41
C THR A 277 21.53 8.83 -3.69
N PHE A 278 20.91 9.83 -3.09
CA PHE A 278 19.56 10.23 -3.43
C PHE A 278 19.58 11.44 -4.37
N LEU A 279 18.60 11.51 -5.25
CA LEU A 279 18.25 12.69 -6.01
C LEU A 279 16.99 13.28 -5.39
N ILE A 280 17.04 14.54 -4.98
CA ILE A 280 15.90 15.23 -4.37
C ILE A 280 15.64 16.56 -5.07
N THR A 281 14.37 16.93 -5.16
CA THR A 281 13.91 18.20 -5.74
C THR A 281 12.64 18.66 -5.03
N GLY A 282 11.91 19.59 -5.62
CA GLY A 282 10.62 20.07 -5.11
C GLY A 282 9.74 20.61 -6.23
N LYS A 283 8.51 20.95 -5.86
CA LYS A 283 7.52 21.54 -6.76
C LYS A 283 8.02 22.90 -7.24
N LEU A 284 8.13 23.06 -8.56
CA LEU A 284 8.64 24.28 -9.20
C LEU A 284 10.10 24.63 -8.82
N TRP A 285 10.87 23.66 -8.37
CA TRP A 285 12.29 23.92 -8.07
C TRP A 285 13.13 23.99 -9.35
N PRO A 286 14.10 24.93 -9.44
CA PRO A 286 14.99 25.02 -10.59
C PRO A 286 16.17 24.04 -10.53
N LYS A 287 16.26 23.24 -9.46
CA LYS A 287 17.42 22.40 -9.15
C LYS A 287 17.01 20.99 -8.72
N LEU A 288 17.79 20.02 -9.18
CA LEU A 288 17.84 18.65 -8.69
C LEU A 288 19.14 18.47 -7.92
N PHE A 289 19.07 18.02 -6.68
CA PHE A 289 20.21 17.83 -5.80
C PHE A 289 20.56 16.35 -5.69
N GLU A 290 21.79 15.99 -6.01
CA GLU A 290 22.34 14.70 -5.62
C GLU A 290 22.91 14.81 -4.21
N VAL A 291 22.47 13.92 -3.32
CA VAL A 291 22.73 14.06 -1.88
C VAL A 291 23.06 12.75 -1.20
N ARG A 292 23.73 12.84 -0.05
CA ARG A 292 23.82 11.80 0.97
C ARG A 292 23.10 12.25 2.24
N PHE A 293 22.50 11.32 2.94
CA PHE A 293 21.96 11.56 4.27
C PHE A 293 23.03 11.21 5.30
N VAL A 294 23.53 12.19 6.01
CA VAL A 294 24.63 12.04 6.97
C VAL A 294 24.19 12.47 8.37
N PRO A 295 24.80 11.95 9.45
CA PRO A 295 24.45 12.39 10.80
C PRO A 295 24.50 13.90 10.94
N ALA A 296 23.46 14.50 11.54
CA ALA A 296 23.51 15.89 11.95
C ALA A 296 24.55 16.05 13.09
N ALA A 297 25.26 17.15 13.09
CA ALA A 297 26.17 17.44 14.21
C ALA A 297 25.36 17.40 15.52
N LYS A 298 25.91 16.78 16.57
CA LYS A 298 25.30 16.90 17.90
C LYS A 298 25.28 18.38 18.29
N PRO A 299 24.15 18.86 18.81
CA PRO A 299 24.07 20.26 19.31
C PRO A 299 25.08 20.56 20.42
#